data_616dbbd006b8e9d65c18717176cab452
#
_entry.id   616dbbd006b8e9d65c18717176cab452
#
_cell.length_a   1.000
_cell.length_b   1.000
_cell.length_c   1.000
_cell.angle_alpha   90.00
_cell.angle_beta   90.00
_cell.angle_gamma   90.00
#
_symmetry.space_group_name_H-M   'P 1'
#
loop_
_entity.id
_entity.type
_entity.pdbx_description
1 polymer ?
#
loop_
_entity_poly.entity_id
_entity_poly.type
_entity_poly.pdbx_seq_one_letter_code
_entity_poly.pdbx_strand_id
1 'polypeptide(L)'
;MTHNHFDLLFGAGHRPRRELLNADAYRRGDNFHLEIDAPGVELDDIDVEVEKRTLTVAVERREVVDDHRVDAVRGRPTGAFARSFRLGEGLDGEAITAEYVNGVLMLTIPVTDAAKPQKVEVSAPAAAAIEG
;
A
#
# COMPACT_ATOMS: atom_id res chain seq x y z
N MET A 1 16.88 -4.37 19.28
CA MET A 1 16.00 -4.53 18.13
C MET A 1 14.69 -3.81 18.38
N THR A 2 14.33 -2.94 17.50
CA THR A 2 13.13 -2.15 17.65
C THR A 2 11.96 -2.87 17.03
N HIS A 3 10.90 -3.04 17.77
CA HIS A 3 9.66 -3.55 17.20
C HIS A 3 8.98 -2.42 16.44
N ASN A 4 8.51 -2.72 15.25
CA ASN A 4 7.73 -1.77 14.50
C ASN A 4 6.27 -1.81 14.97
N HIS A 5 5.48 -0.87 14.49
CA HIS A 5 4.06 -0.79 14.85
C HIS A 5 3.32 -2.08 14.48
N PHE A 6 3.70 -2.70 13.37
CA PHE A 6 3.10 -3.96 12.94
C PHE A 6 3.24 -5.05 14.01
N ASP A 7 4.46 -5.22 14.57
CA ASP A 7 4.68 -6.22 15.61
C ASP A 7 3.88 -5.93 16.87
N LEU A 8 3.76 -4.65 17.23
CA LEU A 8 2.97 -4.25 18.38
C LEU A 8 1.48 -4.51 18.16
N LEU A 9 1.00 -4.31 16.94
CA LEU A 9 -0.40 -4.48 16.60
C LEU A 9 -0.81 -5.94 16.60
N PHE A 10 0.00 -6.82 16.03
CA PHE A 10 -0.37 -8.22 15.83
C PHE A 10 0.24 -9.17 16.83
N GLY A 11 1.37 -8.81 17.43
CA GLY A 11 2.06 -9.67 18.37
C GLY A 11 2.72 -10.87 17.71
N ALA A 12 3.56 -11.56 18.49
CA ALA A 12 4.28 -12.74 18.02
C ALA A 12 3.32 -13.91 17.83
N GLY A 13 3.44 -14.59 16.72
CA GLY A 13 2.62 -15.77 16.43
C GLY A 13 1.21 -15.49 15.95
N HIS A 14 0.82 -14.23 15.91
CA HIS A 14 -0.50 -13.86 15.42
C HIS A 14 -0.49 -13.85 13.89
N ARG A 15 -1.48 -14.49 13.27
CA ARG A 15 -1.62 -14.50 11.81
C ARG A 15 -2.77 -13.62 11.38
N PRO A 16 -2.48 -12.44 10.80
CA PRO A 16 -3.54 -11.59 10.28
C PRO A 16 -4.20 -12.22 9.06
N ARG A 17 -5.47 -11.90 8.88
CA ARG A 17 -6.24 -12.38 7.73
C ARG A 17 -5.99 -11.50 6.53
N ARG A 18 -5.49 -12.09 5.47
CA ARG A 18 -5.15 -11.37 4.24
C ARG A 18 -6.37 -11.10 3.36
N GLU A 19 -7.23 -12.08 3.23
CA GLU A 19 -8.34 -12.08 2.29
C GLU A 19 -9.41 -11.01 2.59
N LEU A 20 -9.34 -10.41 3.77
CA LEU A 20 -10.32 -9.38 4.16
C LEU A 20 -9.87 -7.95 3.85
N LEU A 21 -8.69 -7.80 3.25
CA LEU A 21 -8.21 -6.51 2.77
C LEU A 21 -8.21 -6.50 1.25
N ASN A 22 -9.38 -6.23 0.68
CA ASN A 22 -9.52 -6.11 -0.76
C ASN A 22 -8.83 -4.85 -1.25
N ALA A 23 -8.15 -4.96 -2.38
CA ALA A 23 -7.36 -3.85 -2.89
C ALA A 23 -7.42 -3.77 -4.40
N ASP A 24 -7.42 -2.53 -4.89
CA ASP A 24 -7.17 -2.21 -6.28
C ASP A 24 -5.79 -1.60 -6.41
N ALA A 25 -5.06 -1.96 -7.43
CA ALA A 25 -3.75 -1.41 -7.73
C ALA A 25 -3.71 -0.96 -9.19
N TYR A 26 -3.30 0.27 -9.43
CA TYR A 26 -3.27 0.80 -10.78
C TYR A 26 -2.26 1.93 -10.92
N ARG A 27 -1.88 2.20 -12.15
CA ARG A 27 -0.99 3.32 -12.48
C ARG A 27 -1.80 4.42 -13.17
N ARG A 28 -1.54 5.65 -12.76
CA ARG A 28 -2.12 6.83 -13.41
C ARG A 28 -1.01 7.88 -13.52
N GLY A 29 -0.58 8.15 -14.76
CA GLY A 29 0.53 9.06 -14.98
C GLY A 29 1.81 8.57 -14.32
N ASP A 30 2.42 9.42 -13.53
CA ASP A 30 3.68 9.12 -12.84
C ASP A 30 3.49 8.59 -11.42
N ASN A 31 2.28 8.15 -11.10
CA ASN A 31 1.97 7.60 -9.79
C ASN A 31 1.34 6.23 -9.90
N PHE A 32 1.70 5.38 -8.97
CA PHE A 32 1.05 4.12 -8.75
C PHE A 32 0.14 4.25 -7.53
N HIS A 33 -1.04 3.69 -7.60
CA HIS A 33 -2.04 3.82 -6.54
C HIS A 33 -2.46 2.46 -6.02
N LEU A 34 -2.64 2.40 -4.72
CA LEU A 34 -3.29 1.29 -4.05
C LEU A 34 -4.50 1.84 -3.30
N GLU A 35 -5.64 1.21 -3.49
CA GLU A 35 -6.85 1.52 -2.75
C GLU A 35 -7.26 0.27 -1.99
N ILE A 36 -7.25 0.35 -0.67
CA ILE A 36 -7.47 -0.81 0.18
C ILE A 36 -8.70 -0.58 1.04
N ASP A 37 -9.65 -1.48 0.96
CA ASP A 37 -10.87 -1.40 1.76
C ASP A 37 -10.60 -1.74 3.21
N ALA A 38 -10.81 -0.78 4.09
CA ALA A 38 -10.64 -0.97 5.53
C ALA A 38 -11.72 -0.19 6.29
N PRO A 39 -13.01 -0.52 6.08
CA PRO A 39 -14.09 0.22 6.70
C PRO A 39 -14.18 -0.08 8.20
N GLY A 40 -14.54 0.95 8.96
CA GLY A 40 -14.79 0.79 10.40
C GLY A 40 -13.54 0.61 11.25
N VAL A 41 -12.40 1.10 10.76
CA VAL A 41 -11.12 1.03 11.47
C VAL A 41 -10.75 2.43 11.94
N GLU A 42 -10.24 2.54 13.17
CA GLU A 42 -9.71 3.79 13.66
C GLU A 42 -8.37 4.10 12.97
N LEU A 43 -8.09 5.37 12.77
CA LEU A 43 -6.85 5.78 12.11
C LEU A 43 -5.61 5.24 12.82
N ASP A 44 -5.62 5.23 14.15
CA ASP A 44 -4.51 4.73 14.96
C ASP A 44 -4.31 3.21 14.84
N ASP A 45 -5.27 2.51 14.30
CA ASP A 45 -5.21 1.07 14.10
C ASP A 45 -4.81 0.68 12.68
N ILE A 46 -4.36 1.65 11.90
CA ILE A 46 -3.84 1.42 10.55
C ILE A 46 -2.33 1.64 10.56
N ASP A 47 -1.59 0.65 10.07
CA ASP A 47 -0.14 0.73 9.94
C ASP A 47 0.27 0.44 8.52
N VAL A 48 1.15 1.26 7.99
CA VAL A 48 1.72 1.10 6.65
C VAL A 48 3.23 1.15 6.77
N GLU A 49 3.89 0.12 6.29
CA GLU A 49 5.33 -0.01 6.43
C GLU A 49 5.94 -0.53 5.15
N VAL A 50 7.12 -0.02 4.82
CA VAL A 50 7.91 -0.50 3.70
C VAL A 50 9.26 -0.98 4.21
N GLU A 51 9.57 -2.22 3.91
CA GLU A 51 10.87 -2.80 4.24
C GLU A 51 11.34 -3.65 3.07
N LYS A 52 12.54 -3.35 2.57
CA LYS A 52 13.15 -4.13 1.49
C LYS A 52 12.21 -4.37 0.31
N ARG A 53 11.60 -3.31 -0.19
CA ARG A 53 10.69 -3.35 -1.34
C ARG A 53 9.38 -4.10 -1.07
N THR A 54 9.06 -4.37 0.16
CA THR A 54 7.78 -4.94 0.54
C THR A 54 6.97 -3.92 1.31
N LEU A 55 5.83 -3.59 0.78
CA LEU A 55 4.86 -2.71 1.43
C LEU A 55 3.87 -3.59 2.19
N THR A 56 3.73 -3.36 3.48
CA THR A 56 2.79 -4.08 4.30
C THR A 56 1.78 -3.12 4.90
N VAL A 57 0.52 -3.44 4.69
CA VAL A 57 -0.60 -2.72 5.29
C VAL A 57 -1.23 -3.62 6.33
N ALA A 58 -1.32 -3.11 7.55
CA ALA A 58 -1.89 -3.84 8.67
C ALA A 58 -2.96 -2.99 9.32
N VAL A 59 -4.10 -3.60 9.60
CA VAL A 59 -5.20 -2.92 10.26
C VAL A 59 -5.77 -3.80 11.37
N GLU A 60 -6.34 -3.16 12.37
CA GLU A 60 -7.08 -3.85 13.40
C GLU A 60 -8.49 -3.27 13.50
N ARG A 61 -9.49 -4.13 13.36
CA ARG A 61 -10.86 -3.74 13.67
C ARG A 61 -11.19 -4.31 15.04
N ARG A 62 -11.31 -3.41 16.00
CA ARG A 62 -11.52 -3.80 17.40
C ARG A 62 -12.91 -4.35 17.60
N GLU A 63 -12.99 -5.38 18.44
CA GLU A 63 -14.27 -5.90 18.86
C GLU A 63 -14.89 -4.95 19.87
N VAL A 64 -16.20 -4.72 19.72
CA VAL A 64 -16.94 -3.91 20.68
C VAL A 64 -17.27 -4.77 21.89
N VAL A 65 -16.79 -4.37 23.05
CA VAL A 65 -17.12 -5.02 24.32
C VAL A 65 -18.23 -4.23 24.99
N ASP A 66 -19.39 -4.85 25.12
CA ASP A 66 -20.57 -4.21 25.70
C ASP A 66 -21.39 -5.27 26.41
N ASP A 67 -21.51 -5.14 27.73
CA ASP A 67 -22.20 -6.13 28.57
C ASP A 67 -23.71 -6.20 28.30
N HIS A 68 -24.25 -5.15 27.68
CA HIS A 68 -25.68 -5.08 27.36
C HIS A 68 -25.99 -5.51 25.94
N ARG A 69 -24.94 -5.85 25.17
CA ARG A 69 -25.11 -6.20 23.78
C ARG A 69 -25.45 -7.69 23.63
N VAL A 70 -26.51 -7.95 22.91
CA VAL A 70 -26.88 -9.30 22.51
C VAL A 70 -26.96 -9.32 20.99
N ASP A 71 -26.03 -10.04 20.37
CA ASP A 71 -25.97 -10.09 18.92
C ASP A 71 -27.05 -10.96 18.32
N ALA A 72 -27.79 -10.42 17.38
CA ALA A 72 -28.69 -11.19 16.54
C ALA A 72 -27.96 -11.75 15.32
N VAL A 73 -27.00 -10.99 14.78
CA VAL A 73 -26.16 -11.41 13.67
C VAL A 73 -24.76 -10.82 13.89
N ARG A 74 -23.73 -11.64 13.69
CA ARG A 74 -22.34 -11.20 13.74
C ARG A 74 -21.65 -11.60 12.45
N GLY A 75 -21.80 -10.76 11.42
CA GLY A 75 -21.19 -11.04 10.12
C GLY A 75 -20.00 -10.14 9.78
N ARG A 76 -19.69 -9.14 10.62
CA ARG A 76 -18.55 -8.26 10.38
C ARG A 76 -17.29 -8.83 11.05
N PRO A 77 -16.24 -9.12 10.27
CA PRO A 77 -15.00 -9.65 10.85
C PRO A 77 -14.32 -8.60 11.74
N THR A 78 -13.80 -9.06 12.86
CA THR A 78 -12.98 -8.23 13.75
C THR A 78 -11.62 -8.88 13.91
N GLY A 79 -10.69 -8.13 14.50
CA GLY A 79 -9.34 -8.61 14.73
C GLY A 79 -8.34 -7.96 13.80
N ALA A 80 -7.25 -8.65 13.56
CA ALA A 80 -6.11 -8.12 12.82
C ALA A 80 -6.10 -8.65 11.39
N PHE A 81 -5.87 -7.74 10.45
CA PHE A 81 -5.79 -8.05 9.03
C PHE A 81 -4.54 -7.40 8.46
N ALA A 82 -3.86 -8.10 7.56
CA ALA A 82 -2.69 -7.55 6.90
C ALA A 82 -2.60 -8.03 5.47
N ARG A 83 -2.00 -7.22 4.64
CA ARG A 83 -1.70 -7.56 3.27
C ARG A 83 -0.37 -6.94 2.85
N SER A 84 0.43 -7.70 2.12
CA SER A 84 1.73 -7.24 1.63
C SER A 84 1.75 -7.17 0.11
N PHE A 85 2.49 -6.18 -0.38
CA PHE A 85 2.66 -5.95 -1.81
C PHE A 85 4.15 -5.79 -2.08
N ARG A 86 4.63 -6.48 -3.11
CA ARG A 86 6.01 -6.29 -3.54
C ARG A 86 6.08 -5.09 -4.47
N LEU A 87 6.91 -4.13 -4.13
CA LEU A 87 7.12 -2.95 -4.97
C LEU A 87 8.15 -3.24 -6.04
N GLY A 88 7.78 -2.95 -7.29
CA GLY A 88 8.73 -3.01 -8.38
C GLY A 88 9.81 -1.94 -8.25
N GLU A 89 10.94 -2.16 -8.91
CA GLU A 89 12.08 -1.24 -8.82
C GLU A 89 11.77 0.16 -9.35
N GLY A 90 10.77 0.27 -10.20
CA GLY A 90 10.35 1.56 -10.73
C GLY A 90 9.51 2.40 -9.80
N LEU A 91 9.21 1.92 -8.59
CA LEU A 91 8.40 2.65 -7.62
C LEU A 91 9.28 3.18 -6.49
N ASP A 92 9.02 4.44 -6.11
CA ASP A 92 9.76 5.08 -5.03
C ASP A 92 9.12 4.78 -3.68
N GLY A 93 9.62 3.75 -3.02
CA GLY A 93 9.11 3.32 -1.72
C GLY A 93 9.37 4.30 -0.58
N GLU A 94 10.25 5.29 -0.78
CA GLU A 94 10.55 6.28 0.24
C GLU A 94 9.64 7.49 0.19
N ALA A 95 8.89 7.65 -0.90
CA ALA A 95 8.03 8.80 -1.13
C ALA A 95 6.54 8.43 -1.15
N ILE A 96 6.16 7.37 -0.47
CA ILE A 96 4.77 6.94 -0.39
C ILE A 96 3.99 7.89 0.49
N THR A 97 2.81 8.27 0.03
CA THR A 97 1.85 9.02 0.84
C THR A 97 0.61 8.15 1.06
N ALA A 98 -0.03 8.34 2.19
CA ALA A 98 -1.19 7.56 2.57
C ALA A 98 -2.28 8.47 3.12
N GLU A 99 -3.52 8.17 2.75
CA GLU A 99 -4.69 8.91 3.20
C GLU A 99 -5.83 7.93 3.45
N TYR A 100 -6.54 8.12 4.53
CA TYR A 100 -7.68 7.26 4.87
C TYR A 100 -8.96 8.08 4.75
N VAL A 101 -9.77 7.74 3.75
CA VAL A 101 -10.98 8.49 3.42
C VAL A 101 -12.13 7.53 3.16
N ASN A 102 -13.25 7.76 3.81
CA ASN A 102 -14.47 6.98 3.58
C ASN A 102 -14.28 5.46 3.70
N GLY A 103 -13.45 5.04 4.63
CA GLY A 103 -13.19 3.62 4.85
C GLY A 103 -12.21 3.00 3.85
N VAL A 104 -11.58 3.81 3.02
CA VAL A 104 -10.59 3.34 2.04
C VAL A 104 -9.23 3.95 2.36
N LEU A 105 -8.24 3.09 2.49
CA LEU A 105 -6.86 3.53 2.62
C LEU A 105 -6.28 3.72 1.22
N MET A 106 -5.90 4.93 0.91
CA MET A 106 -5.39 5.31 -0.40
C MET A 106 -3.91 5.58 -0.31
N LEU A 107 -3.11 4.78 -1.00
CA LEU A 107 -1.66 4.93 -1.05
C LEU A 107 -1.25 5.42 -2.43
N THR A 108 -0.37 6.39 -2.46
CA THR A 108 0.20 6.91 -3.69
C THR A 108 1.70 6.70 -3.67
N ILE A 109 2.22 6.04 -4.68
CA ILE A 109 3.63 5.67 -4.79
C ILE A 109 4.17 6.27 -6.09
N PRO A 110 5.06 7.25 -6.01
CA PRO A 110 5.61 7.84 -7.22
C PRO A 110 6.45 6.86 -8.02
N VAL A 111 6.39 6.99 -9.33
CA VAL A 111 7.28 6.27 -10.24
C VAL A 111 8.61 6.98 -10.24
N THR A 112 9.70 6.24 -10.10
CA THR A 112 11.04 6.83 -10.12
C THR A 112 11.35 7.43 -11.49
N ASP A 113 12.24 8.41 -11.53
CA ASP A 113 12.64 9.03 -12.78
C ASP A 113 13.27 8.00 -13.73
N ALA A 114 13.99 7.05 -13.21
CA ALA A 114 14.60 5.99 -14.01
C ALA A 114 13.57 5.06 -14.66
N ALA A 115 12.37 4.96 -14.09
CA ALA A 115 11.31 4.11 -14.62
C ALA A 115 10.34 4.88 -15.53
N LYS A 116 10.47 6.19 -15.65
CA LYS A 116 9.65 6.97 -16.55
C LYS A 116 10.09 6.76 -18.00
N PRO A 117 9.16 6.81 -18.95
CA PRO A 117 9.53 6.72 -20.35
C PRO A 117 10.54 7.80 -20.71
N GLN A 118 11.59 7.40 -21.39
CA GLN A 118 12.59 8.34 -21.88
C GLN A 118 12.40 8.51 -23.37
N LYS A 119 12.40 9.78 -23.78
CA LYS A 119 12.34 10.10 -25.18
C LYS A 119 13.75 10.04 -25.75
N VAL A 120 13.94 9.19 -26.76
CA VAL A 120 15.23 9.09 -27.43
C VAL A 120 15.21 10.03 -28.64
N GLU A 121 16.18 10.90 -28.70
CA GLU A 121 16.30 11.82 -29.81
C GLU A 121 16.91 11.09 -31.00
N VAL A 122 16.25 11.18 -32.15
CA VAL A 122 16.72 10.56 -33.38
C VAL A 122 17.34 11.65 -34.26
N SER A 123 18.57 11.45 -34.62
CA SER A 123 19.27 12.36 -35.51
C SER A 123 19.60 11.72 -36.81
N ALA A 124 19.70 12.52 -37.85
CA ALA A 124 20.19 12.05 -39.13
C ALA A 124 21.73 12.12 -39.17
N PRO A 125 22.39 11.26 -39.93
CA PRO A 125 23.83 11.39 -40.12
C PRO A 125 24.20 12.76 -40.64
N ALA A 126 25.35 13.26 -40.22
CA ALA A 126 25.81 14.57 -40.69
C ALA A 126 25.99 14.57 -42.20
N ALA A 127 25.40 15.56 -42.88
CA ALA A 127 25.50 15.67 -44.33
C ALA A 127 26.95 15.82 -44.78
N ALA A 128 27.78 16.50 -44.04
CA ALA A 128 29.19 16.64 -44.35
C ALA A 128 29.95 15.33 -44.36
N ALA A 129 29.45 14.30 -43.67
CA ALA A 129 30.10 13.00 -43.62
C ALA A 129 30.03 12.28 -44.96
N ILE A 130 29.17 12.69 -45.85
CA ILE A 130 28.99 12.07 -47.15
C ILE A 130 29.58 12.89 -48.29
N GLU A 131 30.25 13.94 -47.97
CA GLU A 131 30.97 14.66 -49.00
C GLU A 131 32.12 13.83 -49.52
N GLY A 132 32.06 13.65 -50.72
CA GLY A 132 33.12 12.93 -51.41
C GLY A 132 34.37 13.70 -51.56
#